data_009b392fafb810e1e66107816f2dbe10
#
_entry.id   009b392fafb810e1e66107816f2dbe10
#
_cell.length_a   1.000
_cell.length_b   1.000
_cell.length_c   1.000
_cell.angle_alpha   90.00
_cell.angle_beta   90.00
_cell.angle_gamma   90.00
#
_symmetry.space_group_name_H-M   'P 1'
#
loop_
_entity.id
_entity.type
_entity.pdbx_description
1 polymer ?
#
loop_
_entity_poly.entity_id
_entity_poly.type
_entity_poly.pdbx_seq_one_letter_code
_entity_poly.pdbx_strand_id
1 'polypeptide(L)'
;MTRVLVTGGTGFIGSHLTERLLREGYEVWLLLRRRRQWLPPQVHIVKGDLSTGEIPELKGFHHVFHIAGLTRAVKPEDFFRVNAGGTEVLIKKIVDSGGISGRFIYLSSLAAQGPTTRDRPLKEEDPPRPVSPYGESKLQGERACLLFKDRLPVGILRPSAVYGPRDDYMLELFKVIARGVLPRVGKGERWISLCYVDDVVEALLRAAERDYPSGEVFLISDGRCYSLQELADMVASFLGVRCREVRVPVGLARAIALLGEAIGRLRGKAVAFSRNKLTEALQEAWICDTSKARRVLGFEPRYPLAEGLKITLRWYREAGWL
;
A
#
# COMPACT_ATOMS: atom_id res chain seq x y z
N MET A 1 -26.41 10.92 -6.25
CA MET A 1 -25.15 10.12 -6.27
C MET A 1 -24.39 10.36 -4.98
N THR A 2 -23.81 9.34 -4.40
CA THR A 2 -23.00 9.45 -3.18
C THR A 2 -21.62 10.03 -3.53
N ARG A 3 -21.26 11.18 -2.93
CA ARG A 3 -19.99 11.88 -3.21
C ARG A 3 -18.88 11.31 -2.35
N VAL A 4 -17.77 10.96 -2.98
CA VAL A 4 -16.60 10.43 -2.28
C VAL A 4 -15.35 11.19 -2.65
N LEU A 5 -14.46 11.39 -1.67
CA LEU A 5 -13.15 11.98 -1.88
C LEU A 5 -12.07 10.89 -1.85
N VAL A 6 -11.22 10.84 -2.86
CA VAL A 6 -10.07 9.94 -2.90
C VAL A 6 -8.79 10.75 -2.97
N THR A 7 -7.88 10.54 -2.06
CA THR A 7 -6.50 11.01 -2.18
C THR A 7 -5.63 9.89 -2.72
N GLY A 8 -4.61 10.23 -3.50
CA GLY A 8 -3.78 9.20 -4.14
C GLY A 8 -4.45 8.46 -5.29
N GLY A 9 -5.59 8.94 -5.81
CA GLY A 9 -6.36 8.33 -6.90
C GLY A 9 -5.62 8.15 -8.23
N THR A 10 -4.43 8.74 -8.37
CA THR A 10 -3.54 8.55 -9.54
C THR A 10 -2.43 7.52 -9.30
N GLY A 11 -2.32 6.97 -8.10
CA GLY A 11 -1.35 5.92 -7.76
C GLY A 11 -1.88 4.53 -8.08
N PHE A 12 -1.08 3.50 -7.78
CA PHE A 12 -1.40 2.11 -8.04
C PHE A 12 -2.78 1.71 -7.48
N ILE A 13 -2.92 1.57 -6.17
CA ILE A 13 -4.19 1.16 -5.54
C ILE A 13 -5.29 2.18 -5.77
N GLY A 14 -4.96 3.48 -5.68
CA GLY A 14 -5.95 4.56 -5.82
C GLY A 14 -6.58 4.63 -7.20
N SER A 15 -5.86 4.28 -8.28
CA SER A 15 -6.44 4.25 -9.64
C SER A 15 -7.44 3.10 -9.82
N HIS A 16 -7.17 1.92 -9.26
CA HIS A 16 -8.12 0.80 -9.22
C HIS A 16 -9.37 1.16 -8.40
N LEU A 17 -9.18 1.78 -7.23
CA LEU A 17 -10.30 2.26 -6.42
C LEU A 17 -11.14 3.31 -7.16
N THR A 18 -10.51 4.27 -7.82
CA THR A 18 -11.20 5.30 -8.60
C THR A 18 -12.09 4.68 -9.69
N GLU A 19 -11.55 3.74 -10.46
CA GLU A 19 -12.27 3.04 -11.52
C GLU A 19 -13.42 2.19 -10.95
N ARG A 20 -13.22 1.54 -9.81
CA ARG A 20 -14.25 0.74 -9.14
C ARG A 20 -15.39 1.62 -8.63
N LEU A 21 -15.10 2.74 -7.97
CA LEU A 21 -16.10 3.69 -7.47
C LEU A 21 -16.95 4.28 -8.60
N LEU A 22 -16.32 4.65 -9.73
CA LEU A 22 -17.05 5.13 -10.92
C LEU A 22 -18.00 4.06 -11.48
N ARG A 23 -17.56 2.80 -11.55
CA ARG A 23 -18.40 1.67 -12.01
C ARG A 23 -19.60 1.40 -11.10
N GLU A 24 -19.47 1.68 -9.81
CA GLU A 24 -20.54 1.55 -8.81
C GLU A 24 -21.43 2.80 -8.71
N GLY A 25 -21.22 3.80 -9.55
CA GLY A 25 -22.06 4.99 -9.65
C GLY A 25 -21.82 6.05 -8.59
N TYR A 26 -20.65 6.05 -7.93
CA TYR A 26 -20.25 7.13 -7.04
C TYR A 26 -19.86 8.39 -7.82
N GLU A 27 -20.11 9.55 -7.25
CA GLU A 27 -19.55 10.83 -7.69
C GLU A 27 -18.15 10.98 -7.11
N VAL A 28 -17.11 10.69 -7.92
CA VAL A 28 -15.73 10.58 -7.47
C VAL A 28 -14.99 11.89 -7.59
N TRP A 29 -14.44 12.38 -6.48
CA TRP A 29 -13.59 13.55 -6.38
C TRP A 29 -12.17 13.14 -5.99
N LEU A 30 -11.17 13.62 -6.73
CA LEU A 30 -9.76 13.36 -6.42
C LEU A 30 -9.08 14.62 -5.89
N LEU A 31 -8.42 14.50 -4.71
CA LEU A 31 -7.51 15.54 -4.24
C LEU A 31 -6.17 15.38 -4.98
N LEU A 32 -5.86 16.34 -5.85
CA LEU A 32 -4.68 16.31 -6.72
C LEU A 32 -4.00 17.68 -6.80
N ARG A 33 -2.67 17.68 -6.92
CA ARG A 33 -1.89 18.88 -7.22
C ARG A 33 -2.19 19.46 -8.60
N ARG A 34 -2.40 18.57 -9.59
CA ARG A 34 -2.75 18.89 -10.97
C ARG A 34 -3.50 17.74 -11.63
N ARG A 35 -4.41 18.07 -12.57
CA ARG A 35 -5.10 17.06 -13.38
C ARG A 35 -4.10 16.27 -14.23
N ARG A 36 -4.34 14.98 -14.39
CA ARG A 36 -3.62 14.11 -15.32
C ARG A 36 -4.49 13.84 -16.55
N GLN A 37 -3.89 13.85 -17.74
CA GLN A 37 -4.63 13.69 -19.01
C GLN A 37 -5.35 12.35 -19.15
N TRP A 38 -4.81 11.28 -18.54
CA TRP A 38 -5.36 9.94 -18.62
C TRP A 38 -6.51 9.65 -17.63
N LEU A 39 -6.85 10.60 -16.77
CA LEU A 39 -7.97 10.43 -15.84
C LEU A 39 -9.31 10.39 -16.59
N PRO A 40 -10.24 9.51 -16.17
CA PRO A 40 -11.59 9.47 -16.71
C PRO A 40 -12.25 10.87 -16.65
N PRO A 41 -13.01 11.27 -17.67
CA PRO A 41 -13.65 12.59 -17.70
C PRO A 41 -14.68 12.79 -16.58
N GLN A 42 -15.28 11.70 -16.08
CA GLN A 42 -16.27 11.70 -15.00
C GLN A 42 -15.69 12.06 -13.61
N VAL A 43 -14.36 12.08 -13.48
CA VAL A 43 -13.72 12.40 -12.21
C VAL A 43 -13.67 13.91 -11.99
N HIS A 44 -14.15 14.34 -10.83
CA HIS A 44 -14.01 15.71 -10.35
C HIS A 44 -12.66 15.92 -9.66
N ILE A 45 -12.12 17.12 -9.71
CA ILE A 45 -10.81 17.45 -9.11
C ILE A 45 -10.98 18.50 -8.02
N VAL A 46 -10.44 18.20 -6.85
CA VAL A 46 -10.12 19.19 -5.80
C VAL A 46 -8.62 19.45 -5.88
N LYS A 47 -8.24 20.69 -6.16
CA LYS A 47 -6.82 21.07 -6.21
C LYS A 47 -6.28 21.22 -4.79
N GLY A 48 -5.23 20.49 -4.44
CA GLY A 48 -4.57 20.56 -3.13
C GLY A 48 -3.31 19.71 -3.08
N ASP A 49 -2.48 19.96 -2.09
CA ASP A 49 -1.20 19.27 -1.87
C ASP A 49 -1.02 18.89 -0.39
N LEU A 50 -0.99 17.57 -0.13
CA LEU A 50 -0.75 17.03 1.20
C LEU A 50 0.66 17.32 1.73
N SER A 51 1.64 17.52 0.84
CA SER A 51 3.03 17.77 1.24
C SER A 51 3.28 19.20 1.72
N THR A 52 2.48 20.16 1.28
CA THR A 52 2.52 21.57 1.73
C THR A 52 1.42 21.89 2.73
N GLY A 53 0.40 21.02 2.85
CA GLY A 53 -0.78 21.29 3.66
C GLY A 53 -1.80 22.23 2.99
N GLU A 54 -1.58 22.62 1.73
CA GLU A 54 -2.50 23.45 0.96
C GLU A 54 -3.71 22.64 0.52
N ILE A 55 -4.72 22.54 1.40
CA ILE A 55 -5.96 21.79 1.16
C ILE A 55 -7.12 22.77 1.29
N PRO A 56 -8.00 22.88 0.27
CA PRO A 56 -9.18 23.73 0.34
C PRO A 56 -10.20 23.16 1.33
N GLU A 57 -11.30 23.87 1.52
CA GLU A 57 -12.43 23.36 2.28
C GLU A 57 -13.01 22.10 1.62
N LEU A 58 -13.29 21.08 2.45
CA LEU A 58 -13.74 19.76 1.99
C LEU A 58 -15.14 19.48 2.58
N LYS A 59 -16.19 19.90 1.87
CA LYS A 59 -17.58 19.76 2.32
C LYS A 59 -18.41 18.81 1.46
N GLY A 60 -19.40 18.17 2.09
CA GLY A 60 -20.43 17.39 1.40
C GLY A 60 -19.97 16.04 0.85
N PHE A 61 -18.89 15.49 1.38
CA PHE A 61 -18.49 14.12 1.07
C PHE A 61 -19.18 13.13 2.02
N HIS A 62 -19.53 11.98 1.50
CA HIS A 62 -20.03 10.86 2.28
C HIS A 62 -18.86 10.04 2.83
N HIS A 63 -18.00 9.53 1.96
CA HIS A 63 -16.77 8.84 2.39
C HIS A 63 -15.51 9.58 1.91
N VAL A 64 -14.44 9.38 2.67
CA VAL A 64 -13.09 9.79 2.25
C VAL A 64 -12.16 8.58 2.27
N PHE A 65 -11.57 8.29 1.12
CA PHE A 65 -10.54 7.26 0.98
C PHE A 65 -9.16 7.91 0.91
N HIS A 66 -8.42 7.84 2.00
CA HIS A 66 -7.08 8.40 2.08
C HIS A 66 -6.04 7.34 1.70
N ILE A 67 -5.77 7.25 0.39
CA ILE A 67 -4.84 6.27 -0.20
C ILE A 67 -3.45 6.90 -0.44
N ALA A 68 -3.38 8.23 -0.49
CA ALA A 68 -2.13 8.95 -0.74
C ALA A 68 -1.07 8.61 0.32
N GLY A 69 0.13 8.37 -0.16
CA GLY A 69 1.31 8.15 0.68
C GLY A 69 2.53 7.88 -0.18
N LEU A 70 3.70 8.22 0.34
CA LEU A 70 4.97 7.87 -0.27
C LEU A 70 5.36 6.46 0.18
N THR A 71 5.70 5.59 -0.78
CA THR A 71 6.30 4.26 -0.55
C THR A 71 7.80 4.28 -0.81
N ARG A 72 8.30 5.34 -1.48
CA ARG A 72 9.71 5.62 -1.75
C ARG A 72 9.98 7.10 -1.52
N ALA A 73 11.11 7.43 -0.92
CA ALA A 73 11.53 8.81 -0.69
C ALA A 73 13.03 8.96 -0.87
N VAL A 74 13.48 10.15 -1.26
CA VAL A 74 14.90 10.50 -1.35
C VAL A 74 15.46 10.73 0.05
N LYS A 75 14.67 11.38 0.91
CA LYS A 75 15.00 11.65 2.30
C LYS A 75 13.96 10.99 3.23
N PRO A 76 14.38 10.38 4.33
CA PRO A 76 13.45 9.76 5.28
C PRO A 76 12.38 10.72 5.80
N GLU A 77 12.71 12.01 5.96
CA GLU A 77 11.81 13.05 6.46
C GLU A 77 10.60 13.26 5.54
N ASP A 78 10.74 12.99 4.25
CA ASP A 78 9.65 13.11 3.29
C ASP A 78 8.51 12.12 3.58
N PHE A 79 8.85 10.93 4.09
CA PHE A 79 7.83 9.98 4.53
C PHE A 79 6.96 10.58 5.64
N PHE A 80 7.58 11.16 6.67
CA PHE A 80 6.85 11.73 7.81
C PHE A 80 6.04 12.95 7.39
N ARG A 81 6.61 13.82 6.58
CA ARG A 81 5.91 15.01 6.08
C ARG A 81 4.64 14.66 5.31
N VAL A 82 4.69 13.65 4.42
CA VAL A 82 3.55 13.29 3.58
C VAL A 82 2.62 12.29 4.27
N ASN A 83 3.17 11.17 4.81
CA ASN A 83 2.34 10.08 5.31
C ASN A 83 1.76 10.37 6.70
N ALA A 84 2.44 11.14 7.53
CA ALA A 84 1.95 11.53 8.86
C ALA A 84 1.37 12.96 8.82
N GLY A 85 2.18 13.97 8.54
CA GLY A 85 1.75 15.37 8.54
C GLY A 85 0.65 15.66 7.53
N GLY A 86 0.77 15.14 6.29
CA GLY A 86 -0.27 15.27 5.27
C GLY A 86 -1.59 14.61 5.67
N THR A 87 -1.54 13.46 6.37
CA THR A 87 -2.73 12.78 6.91
C THR A 87 -3.39 13.63 8.01
N GLU A 88 -2.59 14.17 8.94
CA GLU A 88 -3.10 15.03 10.03
C GLU A 88 -3.77 16.27 9.50
N VAL A 89 -3.15 16.98 8.56
CA VAL A 89 -3.71 18.16 7.93
C VAL A 89 -5.01 17.84 7.19
N LEU A 90 -5.05 16.73 6.45
CA LEU A 90 -6.25 16.31 5.73
C LEU A 90 -7.42 16.03 6.66
N ILE A 91 -7.22 15.19 7.68
CA ILE A 91 -8.32 14.82 8.58
C ILE A 91 -8.82 16.01 9.40
N LYS A 92 -7.90 16.86 9.86
CA LYS A 92 -8.25 18.12 10.54
C LYS A 92 -9.10 19.00 9.62
N LYS A 93 -8.68 19.19 8.36
CA LYS A 93 -9.42 20.00 7.38
C LYS A 93 -10.82 19.46 7.14
N ILE A 94 -11.01 18.14 7.06
CA ILE A 94 -12.32 17.51 6.93
C ILE A 94 -13.18 17.82 8.15
N VAL A 95 -12.66 17.65 9.34
CA VAL A 95 -13.38 17.92 10.59
C VAL A 95 -13.77 19.41 10.70
N ASP A 96 -12.83 20.33 10.39
CA ASP A 96 -13.06 21.77 10.43
C ASP A 96 -14.06 22.24 9.35
N SER A 97 -14.21 21.46 8.27
CA SER A 97 -15.19 21.69 7.18
C SER A 97 -16.59 21.17 7.49
N GLY A 98 -16.84 20.63 8.70
CA GLY A 98 -18.13 20.08 9.12
C GLY A 98 -18.21 18.55 9.08
N GLY A 99 -17.11 17.86 8.82
CA GLY A 99 -17.03 16.40 8.80
C GLY A 99 -17.57 15.77 7.52
N ILE A 100 -17.86 14.48 7.63
CA ILE A 100 -18.44 13.64 6.56
C ILE A 100 -19.60 12.84 7.14
N SER A 101 -20.53 12.39 6.29
CA SER A 101 -21.70 11.62 6.73
C SER A 101 -21.48 10.11 6.81
N GLY A 102 -20.37 9.62 6.26
CA GLY A 102 -19.94 8.21 6.28
C GLY A 102 -18.61 8.04 7.02
N ARG A 103 -17.63 7.37 6.39
CA ARG A 103 -16.35 7.02 7.03
C ARG A 103 -15.14 7.64 6.34
N PHE A 104 -14.12 7.94 7.15
CA PHE A 104 -12.75 8.20 6.71
C PHE A 104 -11.95 6.90 6.74
N ILE A 105 -11.55 6.41 5.58
CA ILE A 105 -10.77 5.17 5.43
C ILE A 105 -9.33 5.52 5.12
N TYR A 106 -8.44 5.16 6.05
CA TYR A 106 -6.99 5.34 5.90
C TYR A 106 -6.33 4.06 5.42
N LEU A 107 -5.68 4.12 4.26
CA LEU A 107 -4.85 3.02 3.77
C LEU A 107 -3.46 3.12 4.40
N SER A 108 -3.23 2.33 5.44
CA SER A 108 -1.95 2.14 6.09
C SER A 108 -1.12 1.05 5.38
N SER A 109 -0.38 0.24 6.12
CA SER A 109 0.44 -0.86 5.62
C SER A 109 0.75 -1.84 6.74
N LEU A 110 0.98 -3.11 6.41
CA LEU A 110 1.55 -4.09 7.36
C LEU A 110 2.91 -3.62 7.90
N ALA A 111 3.63 -2.77 7.15
CA ALA A 111 4.89 -2.16 7.60
C ALA A 111 4.73 -1.28 8.86
N ALA A 112 3.55 -0.72 9.11
CA ALA A 112 3.23 -0.01 10.36
C ALA A 112 3.16 -0.95 11.55
N GLN A 113 2.70 -2.20 11.35
CA GLN A 113 2.71 -3.23 12.37
C GLN A 113 4.13 -3.73 12.68
N GLY A 114 4.94 -3.92 11.63
CA GLY A 114 6.28 -4.46 11.70
C GLY A 114 6.38 -5.92 11.24
N PRO A 115 7.59 -6.52 11.33
CA PRO A 115 7.82 -7.92 10.97
C PRO A 115 7.43 -8.88 12.08
N THR A 116 7.41 -10.17 11.73
CA THR A 116 7.15 -11.27 12.65
C THR A 116 8.02 -12.49 12.30
N THR A 117 7.72 -13.65 12.88
CA THR A 117 8.27 -14.95 12.52
C THR A 117 7.25 -15.79 11.77
N ARG A 118 7.71 -16.84 11.06
CA ARG A 118 6.83 -17.74 10.28
C ARG A 118 5.67 -18.30 11.08
N ASP A 119 5.93 -18.69 12.32
CA ASP A 119 4.98 -19.43 13.16
C ASP A 119 4.01 -18.50 13.92
N ARG A 120 4.18 -17.18 13.75
CA ARG A 120 3.36 -16.18 14.44
C ARG A 120 2.83 -15.11 13.49
N PRO A 121 1.78 -15.39 12.72
CA PRO A 121 1.10 -14.34 11.94
C PRO A 121 0.66 -13.19 12.84
N LEU A 122 0.91 -11.94 12.39
CA LEU A 122 0.53 -10.73 13.13
C LEU A 122 -0.99 -10.63 13.26
N LYS A 123 -1.43 -10.13 14.41
CA LYS A 123 -2.82 -9.74 14.67
C LYS A 123 -2.90 -8.26 14.96
N GLU A 124 -4.08 -7.68 14.87
CA GLU A 124 -4.29 -6.25 15.09
C GLU A 124 -3.94 -5.81 16.52
N GLU A 125 -4.08 -6.71 17.50
CA GLU A 125 -3.78 -6.49 18.92
C GLU A 125 -2.28 -6.52 19.24
N ASP A 126 -1.45 -7.05 18.33
CA ASP A 126 0.00 -7.05 18.53
C ASP A 126 0.54 -5.61 18.53
N PRO A 127 1.44 -5.27 19.49
CA PRO A 127 1.99 -3.93 19.55
C PRO A 127 2.82 -3.62 18.30
N PRO A 128 2.58 -2.48 17.63
CA PRO A 128 3.31 -2.08 16.44
C PRO A 128 4.81 -1.90 16.72
N ARG A 129 5.67 -2.46 15.85
CA ARG A 129 7.13 -2.39 15.91
C ARG A 129 7.71 -2.18 14.51
N PRO A 130 7.44 -1.04 13.85
CA PRO A 130 7.96 -0.75 12.52
C PRO A 130 9.49 -0.74 12.52
N VAL A 131 10.11 -1.24 11.45
CA VAL A 131 11.57 -1.36 11.31
C VAL A 131 12.14 -0.42 10.24
N SER A 132 11.28 0.41 9.63
CA SER A 132 11.68 1.35 8.58
C SER A 132 11.00 2.71 8.77
N PRO A 133 11.61 3.81 8.26
CA PRO A 133 10.98 5.13 8.26
C PRO A 133 9.62 5.15 7.54
N TYR A 134 9.44 4.32 6.52
CA TYR A 134 8.14 4.14 5.86
C TYR A 134 7.09 3.59 6.84
N GLY A 135 7.39 2.44 7.46
CA GLY A 135 6.48 1.82 8.43
C GLY A 135 6.15 2.76 9.60
N GLU A 136 7.16 3.42 10.17
CA GLU A 136 6.98 4.41 11.24
C GLU A 136 6.10 5.58 10.79
N SER A 137 6.30 6.11 9.58
CA SER A 137 5.47 7.20 9.05
C SER A 137 4.02 6.81 8.84
N LYS A 138 3.75 5.55 8.43
CA LYS A 138 2.39 5.01 8.31
C LYS A 138 1.73 4.88 9.69
N LEU A 139 2.47 4.37 10.69
CA LEU A 139 2.00 4.29 12.06
C LEU A 139 1.69 5.67 12.66
N GLN A 140 2.50 6.68 12.38
CA GLN A 140 2.21 8.05 12.82
C GLN A 140 0.98 8.62 12.11
N GLY A 141 0.75 8.30 10.83
CA GLY A 141 -0.49 8.63 10.12
C GLY A 141 -1.72 7.99 10.75
N GLU A 142 -1.63 6.73 11.20
CA GLU A 142 -2.70 6.08 11.97
C GLU A 142 -2.98 6.81 13.28
N ARG A 143 -1.93 7.16 14.03
CA ARG A 143 -2.07 7.95 15.28
C ARG A 143 -2.75 9.28 15.02
N ALA A 144 -2.39 9.97 13.95
CA ALA A 144 -3.05 11.21 13.53
C ALA A 144 -4.56 10.98 13.26
N CYS A 145 -4.94 9.88 12.59
CA CYS A 145 -6.34 9.54 12.39
C CYS A 145 -7.07 9.26 13.70
N LEU A 146 -6.44 8.54 14.62
CA LEU A 146 -7.02 8.15 15.91
C LEU A 146 -7.27 9.33 16.86
N LEU A 147 -6.56 10.46 16.71
CA LEU A 147 -6.84 11.70 17.46
C LEU A 147 -8.23 12.28 17.14
N PHE A 148 -8.81 11.91 15.99
CA PHE A 148 -10.12 12.41 15.56
C PHE A 148 -11.23 11.36 15.58
N LYS A 149 -10.99 10.15 16.09
CA LYS A 149 -11.93 9.03 16.05
C LYS A 149 -13.28 9.31 16.75
N ASP A 150 -13.31 10.22 17.74
CA ASP A 150 -14.52 10.59 18.46
C ASP A 150 -15.31 11.71 17.74
N ARG A 151 -14.72 12.33 16.71
CA ARG A 151 -15.32 13.41 15.90
C ARG A 151 -15.64 12.96 14.49
N LEU A 152 -15.05 11.85 14.04
CA LEU A 152 -15.15 11.34 12.68
C LEU A 152 -15.08 9.81 12.68
N PRO A 153 -16.00 9.08 12.05
CA PRO A 153 -15.88 7.63 11.92
C PRO A 153 -14.64 7.24 11.10
N VAL A 154 -13.65 6.63 11.74
CA VAL A 154 -12.36 6.24 11.13
C VAL A 154 -12.25 4.73 11.00
N GLY A 155 -11.77 4.27 9.85
CA GLY A 155 -11.32 2.90 9.62
C GLY A 155 -9.88 2.89 9.07
N ILE A 156 -9.06 1.96 9.53
CA ILE A 156 -7.65 1.84 9.15
C ILE A 156 -7.41 0.47 8.55
N LEU A 157 -6.88 0.39 7.33
CA LEU A 157 -6.51 -0.85 6.69
C LEU A 157 -4.99 -0.96 6.58
N ARG A 158 -4.44 -2.08 7.03
CA ARG A 158 -3.02 -2.46 6.89
C ARG A 158 -2.88 -3.60 5.89
N PRO A 159 -2.87 -3.34 4.57
CA PRO A 159 -2.61 -4.39 3.61
C PRO A 159 -1.20 -4.93 3.76
N SER A 160 -1.05 -6.24 3.48
CA SER A 160 0.22 -6.91 3.25
C SER A 160 0.87 -6.43 1.94
N ALA A 161 1.83 -7.15 1.38
CA ALA A 161 2.40 -6.76 0.10
C ALA A 161 1.33 -6.86 -1.01
N VAL A 162 0.99 -5.71 -1.60
CA VAL A 162 -0.02 -5.60 -2.65
C VAL A 162 0.65 -5.74 -4.02
N TYR A 163 0.03 -6.50 -4.90
CA TYR A 163 0.48 -6.69 -6.28
C TYR A 163 -0.70 -6.61 -7.25
N GLY A 164 -0.43 -6.33 -8.52
CA GLY A 164 -1.45 -6.22 -9.55
C GLY A 164 -1.01 -5.36 -10.74
N PRO A 165 -1.88 -5.17 -11.74
CA PRO A 165 -1.64 -4.22 -12.83
C PRO A 165 -1.31 -2.82 -12.32
N ARG A 166 -0.34 -2.14 -12.94
CA ARG A 166 0.14 -0.80 -12.56
C ARG A 166 0.98 -0.74 -11.28
N ASP A 167 1.31 -1.87 -10.66
CA ASP A 167 2.25 -1.91 -9.55
C ASP A 167 3.70 -1.85 -10.07
N ASP A 168 4.44 -0.80 -9.68
CA ASP A 168 5.85 -0.63 -10.02
C ASP A 168 6.80 -1.17 -8.94
N TYR A 169 6.25 -1.62 -7.79
CA TYR A 169 7.04 -2.09 -6.67
C TYR A 169 7.41 -3.57 -6.80
N MET A 170 6.42 -4.45 -6.93
CA MET A 170 6.66 -5.89 -7.15
C MET A 170 7.23 -6.17 -8.54
N LEU A 171 6.99 -5.28 -9.51
CA LEU A 171 7.58 -5.33 -10.84
C LEU A 171 9.10 -5.49 -10.80
N GLU A 172 9.81 -4.79 -9.90
CA GLU A 172 11.28 -4.88 -9.81
C GLU A 172 11.74 -6.30 -9.44
N LEU A 173 11.04 -6.97 -8.51
CA LEU A 173 11.30 -8.37 -8.19
C LEU A 173 10.99 -9.27 -9.39
N PHE A 174 9.86 -9.05 -10.05
CA PHE A 174 9.46 -9.88 -11.21
C PHE A 174 10.39 -9.71 -12.40
N LYS A 175 10.96 -8.52 -12.63
CA LYS A 175 12.01 -8.30 -13.62
C LYS A 175 13.28 -9.11 -13.35
N VAL A 176 13.67 -9.25 -12.09
CA VAL A 176 14.83 -10.06 -11.72
C VAL A 176 14.54 -11.55 -11.91
N ILE A 177 13.35 -12.01 -11.51
CA ILE A 177 12.89 -13.38 -11.73
C ILE A 177 12.79 -13.69 -13.23
N ALA A 178 12.29 -12.76 -14.04
CA ALA A 178 12.24 -12.91 -15.51
C ALA A 178 13.62 -13.14 -16.17
N ARG A 179 14.69 -12.65 -15.50
CA ARG A 179 16.08 -12.92 -15.90
C ARG A 179 16.64 -14.25 -15.36
N GLY A 180 15.80 -15.05 -14.72
CA GLY A 180 16.18 -16.35 -14.17
C GLY A 180 16.89 -16.30 -12.82
N VAL A 181 16.76 -15.20 -12.05
CA VAL A 181 17.47 -15.01 -10.79
C VAL A 181 16.50 -14.64 -9.65
N LEU A 182 16.62 -15.35 -8.52
CA LEU A 182 16.03 -14.94 -7.24
C LEU A 182 17.15 -14.50 -6.29
N PRO A 183 17.33 -13.21 -6.01
CA PRO A 183 18.35 -12.77 -5.08
C PRO A 183 17.89 -13.05 -3.63
N ARG A 184 18.64 -13.87 -2.91
CA ARG A 184 18.43 -14.12 -1.49
C ARG A 184 19.50 -13.41 -0.67
N VAL A 185 19.10 -12.39 0.07
CA VAL A 185 20.00 -11.63 0.93
C VAL A 185 20.08 -12.28 2.31
N GLY A 186 21.30 -12.62 2.74
CA GLY A 186 21.55 -13.25 4.05
C GLY A 186 21.18 -14.72 4.10
N LYS A 187 20.87 -15.21 5.31
CA LYS A 187 20.52 -16.61 5.60
C LYS A 187 19.03 -16.75 5.93
N GLY A 188 18.51 -17.95 5.77
CA GLY A 188 17.12 -18.30 6.11
C GLY A 188 16.11 -17.95 4.99
N GLU A 189 14.96 -18.57 5.10
CA GLU A 189 13.83 -18.34 4.21
C GLU A 189 13.08 -17.07 4.61
N ARG A 190 12.36 -16.45 3.66
CA ARG A 190 11.55 -15.25 3.89
C ARG A 190 10.11 -15.58 3.57
N TRP A 191 9.21 -15.14 4.44
CA TRP A 191 7.79 -15.41 4.35
C TRP A 191 7.00 -14.13 4.18
N ILE A 192 6.00 -14.17 3.32
CA ILE A 192 5.21 -13.01 2.97
C ILE A 192 3.73 -13.37 2.80
N SER A 193 2.84 -12.55 3.33
CA SER A 193 1.44 -12.51 2.91
C SER A 193 1.30 -11.54 1.75
N LEU A 194 0.43 -11.86 0.81
CA LEU A 194 0.18 -11.10 -0.40
C LEU A 194 -1.29 -10.73 -0.49
N CYS A 195 -1.60 -9.67 -1.23
CA CYS A 195 -2.96 -9.30 -1.54
C CYS A 195 -3.05 -8.75 -2.97
N TYR A 196 -3.97 -9.28 -3.77
CA TYR A 196 -4.22 -8.73 -5.10
C TYR A 196 -4.91 -7.38 -4.98
N VAL A 197 -4.60 -6.45 -5.87
CA VAL A 197 -5.05 -5.05 -5.77
C VAL A 197 -6.56 -4.90 -5.72
N ASP A 198 -7.32 -5.70 -6.48
CA ASP A 198 -8.79 -5.61 -6.47
C ASP A 198 -9.38 -6.14 -5.16
N ASP A 199 -8.72 -7.06 -4.46
CA ASP A 199 -9.12 -7.48 -3.11
C ASP A 199 -8.87 -6.36 -2.09
N VAL A 200 -7.78 -5.59 -2.24
CA VAL A 200 -7.57 -4.39 -1.41
C VAL A 200 -8.64 -3.34 -1.65
N VAL A 201 -9.04 -3.14 -2.92
CA VAL A 201 -10.13 -2.23 -3.28
C VAL A 201 -11.46 -2.70 -2.67
N GLU A 202 -11.77 -3.98 -2.74
CA GLU A 202 -12.94 -4.56 -2.09
C GLU A 202 -12.92 -4.35 -0.58
N ALA A 203 -11.77 -4.55 0.07
CA ALA A 203 -11.63 -4.31 1.51
C ALA A 203 -11.86 -2.83 1.88
N LEU A 204 -11.38 -1.89 1.05
CA LEU A 204 -11.62 -0.45 1.24
C LEU A 204 -13.10 -0.09 1.17
N LEU A 205 -13.83 -0.63 0.18
CA LEU A 205 -15.26 -0.41 0.03
C LEU A 205 -16.03 -1.00 1.21
N ARG A 206 -15.76 -2.24 1.58
CA ARG A 206 -16.39 -2.88 2.74
C ARG A 206 -16.13 -2.11 4.03
N ALA A 207 -14.91 -1.63 4.23
CA ALA A 207 -14.58 -0.81 5.40
C ALA A 207 -15.33 0.53 5.41
N ALA A 208 -15.69 1.09 4.27
CA ALA A 208 -16.49 2.31 4.20
C ALA A 208 -17.97 2.05 4.50
N GLU A 209 -18.51 0.88 4.12
CA GLU A 209 -19.93 0.55 4.17
C GLU A 209 -20.37 -0.18 5.45
N ARG A 210 -19.46 -0.95 6.08
CA ARG A 210 -19.77 -1.75 7.26
C ARG A 210 -19.82 -0.91 8.52
N ASP A 211 -20.66 -1.34 9.46
CA ASP A 211 -20.72 -0.74 10.79
C ASP A 211 -19.73 -1.43 11.74
N TYR A 212 -18.89 -0.62 12.36
CA TYR A 212 -17.91 -1.01 13.38
C TYR A 212 -17.44 0.22 14.15
N PRO A 213 -16.87 0.07 15.36
CA PRO A 213 -16.37 1.18 16.15
C PRO A 213 -15.34 2.04 15.41
N SER A 214 -15.37 3.34 15.63
CA SER A 214 -14.39 4.27 15.05
C SER A 214 -12.99 3.98 15.59
N GLY A 215 -11.98 4.01 14.70
CA GLY A 215 -10.59 3.75 15.05
C GLY A 215 -10.16 2.29 14.90
N GLU A 216 -11.04 1.41 14.39
CA GLU A 216 -10.70 0.01 14.16
C GLU A 216 -9.65 -0.14 13.06
N VAL A 217 -8.73 -1.08 13.31
CA VAL A 217 -7.65 -1.47 12.39
C VAL A 217 -7.95 -2.86 11.83
N PHE A 218 -7.65 -3.07 10.55
CA PHE A 218 -7.85 -4.35 9.85
C PHE A 218 -6.60 -4.73 9.07
N LEU A 219 -6.09 -5.95 9.27
CA LEU A 219 -5.04 -6.55 8.48
C LEU A 219 -5.65 -7.20 7.23
N ILE A 220 -5.08 -6.91 6.07
CA ILE A 220 -5.63 -7.33 4.77
C ILE A 220 -4.60 -8.13 3.98
N SER A 221 -4.94 -9.37 3.63
CA SER A 221 -4.17 -10.26 2.74
C SER A 221 -5.10 -11.29 2.11
N ASP A 222 -4.56 -12.17 1.26
CA ASP A 222 -5.30 -13.32 0.74
C ASP A 222 -5.51 -14.46 1.78
N GLY A 223 -4.99 -14.26 3.00
CA GLY A 223 -5.11 -15.20 4.12
C GLY A 223 -4.11 -16.35 4.07
N ARG A 224 -3.13 -16.32 3.16
CA ARG A 224 -2.06 -17.32 3.04
C ARG A 224 -0.69 -16.72 3.35
N CYS A 225 0.24 -17.61 3.64
CA CYS A 225 1.65 -17.32 3.85
C CYS A 225 2.45 -18.04 2.75
N TYR A 226 3.30 -17.30 2.05
CA TYR A 226 4.13 -17.80 0.96
C TYR A 226 5.60 -17.61 1.29
N SER A 227 6.45 -18.57 0.90
CA SER A 227 7.88 -18.30 0.86
C SER A 227 8.22 -17.46 -0.39
N LEU A 228 9.32 -16.71 -0.32
CA LEU A 228 9.79 -16.00 -1.52
C LEU A 228 10.17 -16.96 -2.65
N GLN A 229 10.57 -18.20 -2.31
CA GLN A 229 10.86 -19.23 -3.30
C GLN A 229 9.58 -19.66 -4.02
N GLU A 230 8.49 -19.96 -3.29
CA GLU A 230 7.19 -20.30 -3.90
C GLU A 230 6.69 -19.19 -4.83
N LEU A 231 6.78 -17.94 -4.40
CA LEU A 231 6.44 -16.80 -5.25
C LEU A 231 7.28 -16.76 -6.52
N ALA A 232 8.60 -16.92 -6.38
CA ALA A 232 9.52 -16.90 -7.52
C ALA A 232 9.27 -18.05 -8.49
N ASP A 233 8.99 -19.25 -8.00
CA ASP A 233 8.70 -20.44 -8.82
C ASP A 233 7.41 -20.26 -9.60
N MET A 234 6.36 -19.70 -8.98
CA MET A 234 5.10 -19.36 -9.67
C MET A 234 5.34 -18.32 -10.77
N VAL A 235 6.02 -17.22 -10.46
CA VAL A 235 6.33 -16.17 -11.45
C VAL A 235 7.17 -16.73 -12.60
N ALA A 236 8.21 -17.50 -12.30
CA ALA A 236 9.08 -18.13 -13.30
C ALA A 236 8.30 -19.08 -14.20
N SER A 237 7.40 -19.89 -13.62
CA SER A 237 6.52 -20.80 -14.38
C SER A 237 5.63 -20.04 -15.37
N PHE A 238 4.97 -18.95 -14.94
CA PHE A 238 4.14 -18.13 -15.84
C PHE A 238 4.95 -17.42 -16.92
N LEU A 239 6.21 -17.06 -16.63
CA LEU A 239 7.09 -16.41 -17.59
C LEU A 239 7.77 -17.40 -18.55
N GLY A 240 7.73 -18.70 -18.25
CA GLY A 240 8.42 -19.75 -19.01
C GLY A 240 9.93 -19.75 -18.82
N VAL A 241 10.43 -19.27 -17.66
CA VAL A 241 11.85 -19.19 -17.37
C VAL A 241 12.24 -20.13 -16.21
N ARG A 242 13.50 -20.55 -16.16
CA ARG A 242 14.06 -21.25 -14.99
C ARG A 242 14.67 -20.22 -14.07
N CYS A 243 14.19 -20.16 -12.82
CA CYS A 243 14.72 -19.26 -11.80
C CYS A 243 15.71 -20.01 -10.88
N ARG A 244 16.87 -19.41 -10.64
CA ARG A 244 17.89 -19.94 -9.72
C ARG A 244 18.10 -18.98 -8.57
N GLU A 245 18.16 -19.51 -7.34
CA GLU A 245 18.53 -18.73 -6.18
C GLU A 245 20.00 -18.30 -6.26
N VAL A 246 20.23 -17.01 -6.05
CA VAL A 246 21.56 -16.42 -5.94
C VAL A 246 21.71 -15.78 -4.57
N ARG A 247 22.58 -16.31 -3.74
CA ARG A 247 22.85 -15.79 -2.40
C ARG A 247 23.70 -14.54 -2.48
N VAL A 248 23.17 -13.46 -1.93
CA VAL A 248 23.85 -12.17 -1.85
C VAL A 248 24.31 -11.93 -0.42
N PRO A 249 25.62 -11.80 -0.13
CA PRO A 249 26.10 -11.43 1.18
C PRO A 249 25.51 -10.08 1.64
N VAL A 250 25.13 -9.99 2.93
CA VAL A 250 24.51 -8.77 3.48
C VAL A 250 25.38 -7.54 3.28
N GLY A 251 26.72 -7.68 3.43
CA GLY A 251 27.66 -6.60 3.18
C GLY A 251 27.61 -6.05 1.75
N LEU A 252 27.53 -6.94 0.75
CA LEU A 252 27.40 -6.55 -0.66
C LEU A 252 26.05 -5.87 -0.91
N ALA A 253 24.96 -6.42 -0.37
CA ALA A 253 23.63 -5.80 -0.49
C ALA A 253 23.59 -4.39 0.13
N ARG A 254 24.28 -4.18 1.28
CA ARG A 254 24.43 -2.85 1.93
C ARG A 254 25.20 -1.89 1.04
N ALA A 255 26.31 -2.33 0.43
CA ALA A 255 27.09 -1.50 -0.46
C ALA A 255 26.29 -1.06 -1.69
N ILE A 256 25.54 -1.99 -2.30
CA ILE A 256 24.65 -1.69 -3.43
C ILE A 256 23.56 -0.68 -3.02
N ALA A 257 22.94 -0.85 -1.86
CA ALA A 257 21.92 0.07 -1.36
C ALA A 257 22.48 1.48 -1.11
N LEU A 258 23.67 1.59 -0.51
CA LEU A 258 24.37 2.86 -0.28
C LEU A 258 24.72 3.59 -1.58
N LEU A 259 25.29 2.88 -2.54
CA LEU A 259 25.59 3.45 -3.87
C LEU A 259 24.32 3.90 -4.59
N GLY A 260 23.28 3.08 -4.56
CA GLY A 260 21.97 3.43 -5.12
C GLY A 260 21.41 4.71 -4.50
N GLU A 261 21.42 4.83 -3.16
CA GLU A 261 20.97 6.04 -2.46
C GLU A 261 21.81 7.29 -2.81
N ALA A 262 23.14 7.15 -2.93
CA ALA A 262 24.00 8.26 -3.32
C ALA A 262 23.66 8.76 -4.73
N ILE A 263 23.49 7.85 -5.70
CA ILE A 263 23.09 8.17 -7.06
C ILE A 263 21.67 8.78 -7.08
N GLY A 264 20.75 8.22 -6.29
CA GLY A 264 19.40 8.72 -6.17
C GLY A 264 19.34 10.15 -5.65
N ARG A 265 20.14 10.47 -4.62
CA ARG A 265 20.26 11.85 -4.08
C ARG A 265 20.79 12.82 -5.12
N LEU A 266 21.85 12.44 -5.85
CA LEU A 266 22.40 13.27 -6.92
C LEU A 266 21.39 13.56 -8.04
N ARG A 267 20.55 12.60 -8.34
CA ARG A 267 19.50 12.71 -9.39
C ARG A 267 18.16 13.26 -8.87
N GLY A 268 18.02 13.50 -7.57
CA GLY A 268 16.75 13.91 -6.96
C GLY A 268 15.64 12.87 -7.10
N LYS A 269 15.98 11.57 -7.26
CA LYS A 269 15.01 10.47 -7.46
C LYS A 269 15.18 9.39 -6.40
N ALA A 270 14.07 8.95 -5.84
CA ALA A 270 14.05 7.81 -4.93
C ALA A 270 14.43 6.52 -5.67
N VAL A 271 15.21 5.65 -5.00
CA VAL A 271 15.66 4.36 -5.55
C VAL A 271 14.76 3.24 -5.08
N ALA A 272 14.63 2.20 -5.90
CA ALA A 272 13.84 1.01 -5.56
C ALA A 272 14.47 0.20 -4.42
N PHE A 273 15.79 0.03 -4.44
CA PHE A 273 16.55 -0.72 -3.44
C PHE A 273 17.38 0.25 -2.58
N SER A 274 16.92 0.53 -1.37
CA SER A 274 17.54 1.40 -0.38
C SER A 274 17.90 0.61 0.88
N ARG A 275 18.68 1.21 1.81
CA ARG A 275 18.97 0.60 3.11
C ARG A 275 17.71 0.28 3.90
N ASN A 276 16.69 1.12 3.83
CA ASN A 276 15.40 0.89 4.48
C ASN A 276 14.71 -0.37 3.90
N LYS A 277 14.72 -0.51 2.57
CA LYS A 277 14.20 -1.70 1.91
C LYS A 277 15.02 -2.96 2.20
N LEU A 278 16.33 -2.83 2.30
CA LEU A 278 17.19 -3.93 2.74
C LEU A 278 16.84 -4.36 4.17
N THR A 279 16.61 -3.40 5.09
CA THR A 279 16.19 -3.71 6.47
C THR A 279 14.88 -4.50 6.49
N GLU A 280 13.89 -4.09 5.69
CA GLU A 280 12.64 -4.83 5.55
C GLU A 280 12.86 -6.23 4.93
N ALA A 281 13.68 -6.34 3.88
CA ALA A 281 13.98 -7.61 3.19
C ALA A 281 14.79 -8.60 4.04
N LEU A 282 15.49 -8.14 5.07
CA LEU A 282 16.23 -8.99 6.00
C LEU A 282 15.35 -9.60 7.09
N GLN A 283 14.12 -9.14 7.28
CA GLN A 283 13.20 -9.70 8.27
C GLN A 283 12.74 -11.09 7.84
N GLU A 284 12.45 -11.95 8.83
CA GLU A 284 12.04 -13.33 8.59
C GLU A 284 10.68 -13.42 7.91
N ALA A 285 9.68 -12.70 8.43
CA ALA A 285 8.33 -12.80 7.93
C ALA A 285 7.56 -11.47 7.97
N TRP A 286 6.75 -11.27 6.93
CA TRP A 286 5.75 -10.23 6.79
C TRP A 286 4.39 -10.90 6.53
N ILE A 287 3.85 -11.56 7.56
CA ILE A 287 2.61 -12.34 7.48
C ILE A 287 1.60 -11.89 8.51
N CYS A 288 0.32 -11.99 8.19
CA CYS A 288 -0.75 -11.54 9.05
C CYS A 288 -1.97 -12.45 9.01
N ASP A 289 -2.74 -12.44 10.10
CA ASP A 289 -4.04 -13.06 10.25
C ASP A 289 -5.12 -12.06 9.80
N THR A 290 -6.02 -12.46 8.92
CA THR A 290 -7.11 -11.63 8.39
C THR A 290 -8.47 -11.98 8.99
N SER A 291 -8.52 -12.77 10.03
CA SER A 291 -9.77 -13.27 10.64
C SER A 291 -10.68 -12.12 11.10
N LYS A 292 -10.10 -11.01 11.60
CA LYS A 292 -10.88 -9.84 11.99
C LYS A 292 -11.55 -9.16 10.79
N ALA A 293 -10.81 -8.95 9.70
CA ALA A 293 -11.37 -8.38 8.47
C ALA A 293 -12.49 -9.25 7.91
N ARG A 294 -12.35 -10.58 7.93
CA ARG A 294 -13.41 -11.52 7.54
C ARG A 294 -14.64 -11.38 8.41
N ARG A 295 -14.48 -11.43 9.73
CA ARG A 295 -15.59 -11.40 10.68
C ARG A 295 -16.32 -10.06 10.69
N VAL A 296 -15.60 -8.93 10.69
CA VAL A 296 -16.20 -7.60 10.86
C VAL A 296 -16.60 -6.97 9.54
N LEU A 297 -15.74 -7.02 8.52
CA LEU A 297 -16.01 -6.43 7.23
C LEU A 297 -16.73 -7.39 6.27
N GLY A 298 -16.78 -8.70 6.59
CA GLY A 298 -17.19 -9.73 5.63
C GLY A 298 -16.23 -9.81 4.44
N PHE A 299 -14.95 -9.45 4.65
CA PHE A 299 -13.95 -9.46 3.60
C PHE A 299 -13.55 -10.89 3.25
N GLU A 300 -13.68 -11.27 1.99
CA GLU A 300 -13.20 -12.53 1.46
C GLU A 300 -12.36 -12.25 0.21
N PRO A 301 -11.07 -12.61 0.22
CA PRO A 301 -10.22 -12.45 -0.95
C PRO A 301 -10.71 -13.34 -2.08
N ARG A 302 -10.81 -12.78 -3.28
CA ARG A 302 -11.37 -13.47 -4.46
C ARG A 302 -10.29 -13.99 -5.40
N TYR A 303 -9.06 -13.47 -5.28
CA TYR A 303 -7.97 -13.79 -6.21
C TYR A 303 -6.91 -14.66 -5.52
N PRO A 304 -6.90 -15.99 -5.74
CA PRO A 304 -5.78 -16.83 -5.38
C PRO A 304 -4.49 -16.30 -6.04
N LEU A 305 -3.34 -16.46 -5.37
CA LEU A 305 -2.06 -15.91 -5.86
C LEU A 305 -1.78 -16.27 -7.33
N ALA A 306 -1.99 -17.52 -7.73
CA ALA A 306 -1.74 -17.97 -9.11
C ALA A 306 -2.57 -17.19 -10.14
N GLU A 307 -3.84 -16.90 -9.83
CA GLU A 307 -4.73 -16.14 -10.72
C GLU A 307 -4.33 -14.67 -10.79
N GLY A 308 -4.12 -14.03 -9.64
CA GLY A 308 -3.68 -12.64 -9.58
C GLY A 308 -2.34 -12.43 -10.26
N LEU A 309 -1.36 -13.35 -10.11
CA LEU A 309 -0.08 -13.32 -10.82
C LEU A 309 -0.26 -13.44 -12.33
N LYS A 310 -1.11 -14.35 -12.79
CA LYS A 310 -1.40 -14.51 -14.23
C LYS A 310 -1.92 -13.23 -14.85
N ILE A 311 -2.88 -12.55 -14.19
CA ILE A 311 -3.44 -11.27 -14.63
C ILE A 311 -2.35 -10.18 -14.63
N THR A 312 -1.58 -10.08 -13.53
CA THR A 312 -0.52 -9.09 -13.36
C THR A 312 0.58 -9.20 -14.41
N LEU A 313 1.11 -10.41 -14.59
CA LEU A 313 2.22 -10.65 -15.53
C LEU A 313 1.78 -10.49 -17.00
N ARG A 314 0.53 -10.86 -17.34
CA ARG A 314 -0.06 -10.57 -18.64
C ARG A 314 -0.11 -9.06 -18.88
N TRP A 315 -0.65 -8.30 -17.94
CA TRP A 315 -0.73 -6.85 -18.05
C TRP A 315 0.65 -6.20 -18.19
N TYR A 316 1.67 -6.65 -17.44
CA TYR A 316 3.02 -6.12 -17.56
C TYR A 316 3.62 -6.35 -18.96
N ARG A 317 3.37 -7.53 -19.58
CA ARG A 317 3.80 -7.80 -20.96
C ARG A 317 3.06 -6.91 -21.97
N GLU A 318 1.74 -6.80 -21.86
CA GLU A 318 0.92 -5.96 -22.75
C GLU A 318 1.27 -4.46 -22.64
N ALA A 319 1.59 -4.00 -21.44
CA ALA A 319 2.03 -2.63 -21.18
C ALA A 319 3.51 -2.36 -21.48
N GLY A 320 4.28 -3.37 -21.89
CA GLY A 320 5.72 -3.25 -22.17
C GLY A 320 6.59 -3.01 -20.93
N TRP A 321 6.13 -3.48 -19.76
CA TRP A 321 6.88 -3.35 -18.51
C TRP A 321 7.79 -4.54 -18.23
N LEU A 322 7.48 -5.72 -18.83
CA LEU A 322 8.24 -6.97 -18.83
C LEU A 322 8.51 -7.43 -20.25
#